data_29b64f596e34002fdc00108a91665731
#
_entry.id   29b64f596e34002fdc00108a91665731
#
_cell.length_a   1.000
_cell.length_b   1.000
_cell.length_c   1.000
_cell.angle_alpha   90.00
_cell.angle_beta   90.00
_cell.angle_gamma   90.00
#
_symmetry.space_group_name_H-M   'P 1'
#
loop_
_entity.id
_entity.type
_entity.pdbx_description
1 polymer ?
#
loop_
_entity_poly.entity_id
_entity_poly.type
_entity_poly.pdbx_seq_one_letter_code
_entity_poly.pdbx_strand_id
1 'polypeptide(L)'
;MIDIFIKTYPGDFIWLEYCIKSIEKFVTGYRDIVIVTDSGTELVLNSELSIKIFYEDLPNETHPCPVGIGYAWAQSVKLNWTKYTDADYILQIDSDTMFTNNIDMSYYKTGDKLKWFYREWSESGEGIIHRVPTDFFIKRESTRDHMPSPTWFFSRKTTELFQNWVNENWGGIWNYLNVHARQLWTMDLNFESAHMSTHKGWGSCEYHMYGNFIEFFHPEEYELVHISQYAVPIRQSWSWGGLKEDEIKFREELLSK
;
A
#
# COMPACT_ATOMS: atom_id res chain seq x y z
N MET A 1 -3.05 11.94 16.14
CA MET A 1 -3.07 12.67 14.84
C MET A 1 -3.07 11.66 13.71
N ILE A 2 -3.75 11.98 12.58
CA ILE A 2 -3.83 11.09 11.40
C ILE A 2 -3.34 11.87 10.19
N ASP A 3 -2.45 11.29 9.39
CA ASP A 3 -2.06 11.82 8.09
C ASP A 3 -2.46 10.85 6.98
N ILE A 4 -2.57 11.35 5.75
CA ILE A 4 -2.68 10.51 4.55
C ILE A 4 -1.27 10.34 3.98
N PHE A 5 -0.86 9.12 3.70
CA PHE A 5 0.47 8.81 3.19
C PHE A 5 0.39 8.22 1.78
N ILE A 6 1.13 8.80 0.85
CA ILE A 6 1.15 8.40 -0.57
C ILE A 6 2.60 8.25 -1.03
N LYS A 7 2.96 7.06 -1.52
CA LYS A 7 4.20 6.88 -2.30
C LYS A 7 3.83 6.92 -3.78
N THR A 8 4.52 7.77 -4.52
CA THR A 8 4.32 7.94 -5.96
C THR A 8 5.64 7.99 -6.72
N TYR A 9 5.58 8.07 -8.03
CA TYR A 9 6.73 8.28 -8.92
C TYR A 9 6.29 9.15 -10.11
N PRO A 10 7.22 9.73 -10.89
CA PRO A 10 6.86 10.69 -11.95
C PRO A 10 5.83 10.19 -12.98
N GLY A 11 5.83 8.89 -13.29
CA GLY A 11 4.85 8.29 -14.19
C GLY A 11 3.40 8.33 -13.70
N ASP A 12 3.21 8.52 -12.39
CA ASP A 12 1.88 8.51 -11.75
C ASP A 12 1.39 9.92 -11.37
N PHE A 13 2.10 11.00 -11.71
CA PHE A 13 1.73 12.35 -11.25
C PHE A 13 0.32 12.78 -11.71
N ILE A 14 -0.08 12.40 -12.90
CA ILE A 14 -1.44 12.69 -13.37
C ILE A 14 -2.52 11.95 -12.55
N TRP A 15 -2.22 10.72 -12.12
CA TRP A 15 -3.10 9.95 -11.25
C TRP A 15 -3.18 10.60 -9.86
N LEU A 16 -2.02 11.01 -9.35
CA LEU A 16 -1.91 11.70 -8.07
C LEU A 16 -2.74 12.97 -8.02
N GLU A 17 -2.80 13.76 -9.10
CA GLU A 17 -3.64 14.96 -9.15
C GLU A 17 -5.12 14.62 -8.93
N TYR A 18 -5.63 13.57 -9.58
CA TYR A 18 -7.01 13.11 -9.35
C TYR A 18 -7.20 12.58 -7.92
N CYS A 19 -6.22 11.84 -7.41
CA CYS A 19 -6.22 11.36 -6.04
C CYS A 19 -6.37 12.54 -5.04
N ILE A 20 -5.50 13.56 -5.15
CA ILE A 20 -5.51 14.75 -4.28
C ILE A 20 -6.84 15.50 -4.38
N LYS A 21 -7.35 15.75 -5.59
CA LYS A 21 -8.66 16.40 -5.78
C LYS A 21 -9.80 15.59 -5.15
N SER A 22 -9.72 14.27 -5.17
CA SER A 22 -10.73 13.42 -4.52
C SER A 22 -10.63 13.46 -3.01
N ILE A 23 -9.41 13.53 -2.45
CA ILE A 23 -9.19 13.73 -1.02
C ILE A 23 -9.78 15.09 -0.59
N GLU A 24 -9.45 16.16 -1.30
CA GLU A 24 -9.97 17.51 -1.03
C GLU A 24 -11.49 17.55 -0.99
N LYS A 25 -12.12 16.83 -1.90
CA LYS A 25 -13.57 16.80 -2.05
C LYS A 25 -14.29 15.92 -1.03
N PHE A 26 -13.74 14.76 -0.71
CA PHE A 26 -14.49 13.70 -0.05
C PHE A 26 -13.94 13.25 1.31
N VAL A 27 -12.72 13.66 1.69
CA VAL A 27 -12.07 13.09 2.88
C VAL A 27 -11.94 14.14 3.98
N THR A 28 -12.31 13.75 5.20
CA THR A 28 -12.17 14.59 6.40
C THR A 28 -11.48 13.84 7.55
N GLY A 29 -11.04 14.57 8.58
CA GLY A 29 -10.51 13.98 9.80
C GLY A 29 -9.01 13.62 9.74
N TYR A 30 -8.27 14.12 8.76
CA TYR A 30 -6.80 14.04 8.67
C TYR A 30 -6.16 15.41 8.90
N ARG A 31 -4.85 15.43 9.19
CA ARG A 31 -4.05 16.64 9.42
C ARG A 31 -3.34 17.09 8.15
N ASP A 32 -2.48 16.23 7.62
CA ASP A 32 -1.61 16.52 6.47
C ASP A 32 -1.68 15.39 5.44
N ILE A 33 -1.32 15.72 4.20
CA ILE A 33 -1.01 14.72 3.16
C ILE A 33 0.51 14.67 3.04
N VAL A 34 1.07 13.49 3.24
CA VAL A 34 2.51 13.24 3.12
C VAL A 34 2.76 12.44 1.85
N ILE A 35 3.48 13.04 0.92
CA ILE A 35 3.81 12.44 -0.37
C ILE A 35 5.31 12.15 -0.40
N VAL A 36 5.67 10.93 -0.75
CA VAL A 36 7.07 10.56 -1.03
C VAL A 36 7.18 10.19 -2.50
N THR A 37 8.08 10.84 -3.21
CA THR A 37 8.33 10.61 -4.63
C THR A 37 9.82 10.44 -4.92
N ASP A 38 10.14 9.96 -6.12
CA ASP A 38 11.51 9.79 -6.54
C ASP A 38 12.17 11.15 -6.80
N SER A 39 13.45 11.28 -6.45
CA SER A 39 14.23 12.49 -6.76
C SER A 39 14.44 12.63 -8.27
N GLY A 40 14.79 13.84 -8.71
CA GLY A 40 15.11 14.14 -10.12
C GLY A 40 13.94 14.68 -10.94
N THR A 41 12.70 14.66 -10.43
CA THR A 41 11.56 15.33 -11.07
C THR A 41 10.77 16.09 -10.02
N GLU A 42 10.64 17.40 -10.20
CA GLU A 42 9.87 18.23 -9.30
C GLU A 42 8.37 17.91 -9.42
N LEU A 43 7.72 17.66 -8.29
CA LEU A 43 6.28 17.48 -8.20
C LEU A 43 5.63 18.82 -7.86
N VAL A 44 4.80 19.33 -8.78
CA VAL A 44 4.01 20.55 -8.56
C VAL A 44 2.54 20.17 -8.46
N LEU A 45 1.92 20.47 -7.34
CA LEU A 45 0.49 20.23 -7.09
C LEU A 45 -0.22 21.56 -6.86
N ASN A 46 -1.35 21.74 -7.54
CA ASN A 46 -2.23 22.88 -7.33
C ASN A 46 -3.37 22.47 -6.39
N SER A 47 -3.16 22.67 -5.09
CA SER A 47 -4.13 22.32 -4.03
C SER A 47 -3.99 23.27 -2.85
N GLU A 48 -5.09 23.54 -2.15
CA GLU A 48 -5.10 24.34 -0.91
C GLU A 48 -4.87 23.48 0.34
N LEU A 49 -4.73 22.17 0.18
CA LEU A 49 -4.50 21.23 1.28
C LEU A 49 -3.09 21.36 1.86
N SER A 50 -2.93 20.98 3.12
CA SER A 50 -1.61 20.86 3.75
C SER A 50 -0.89 19.64 3.21
N ILE A 51 0.05 19.87 2.29
CA ILE A 51 0.82 18.81 1.62
C ILE A 51 2.30 18.95 1.96
N LYS A 52 2.92 17.85 2.39
CA LYS A 52 4.36 17.73 2.61
C LYS A 52 4.93 16.77 1.58
N ILE A 53 5.92 17.22 0.81
CA ILE A 53 6.56 16.42 -0.24
C ILE A 53 7.99 16.08 0.16
N PHE A 54 8.34 14.81 0.08
CA PHE A 54 9.68 14.28 0.32
C PHE A 54 10.19 13.62 -0.96
N TYR A 55 11.47 13.81 -1.23
CA TYR A 55 12.15 13.25 -2.38
C TYR A 55 13.17 12.22 -1.92
N GLU A 56 13.10 11.03 -2.50
CA GLU A 56 13.99 9.91 -2.17
C GLU A 56 14.71 9.42 -3.43
N ASP A 57 15.99 9.15 -3.29
CA ASP A 57 16.77 8.55 -4.36
C ASP A 57 16.44 7.06 -4.50
N LEU A 58 16.22 6.62 -5.73
CA LEU A 58 16.15 5.18 -6.00
C LEU A 58 17.52 4.55 -5.73
N PRO A 59 17.57 3.38 -5.07
CA PRO A 59 18.80 2.63 -4.94
C PRO A 59 19.43 2.33 -6.30
N ASN A 60 20.72 2.62 -6.44
CA ASN A 60 21.46 2.36 -7.66
C ASN A 60 21.91 0.88 -7.73
N GLU A 61 20.96 -0.02 -7.75
CA GLU A 61 21.16 -1.46 -7.75
C GLU A 61 20.26 -2.12 -8.79
N THR A 62 20.68 -3.28 -9.30
CA THR A 62 19.82 -4.11 -10.13
C THR A 62 18.95 -5.00 -9.24
N HIS A 63 17.67 -5.06 -9.52
CA HIS A 63 16.73 -5.91 -8.79
C HIS A 63 16.06 -6.90 -9.76
N PRO A 64 15.94 -8.19 -9.38
CA PRO A 64 15.35 -9.21 -10.26
C PRO A 64 13.83 -9.12 -10.39
N CYS A 65 13.18 -8.22 -9.65
CA CYS A 65 11.76 -7.99 -9.76
C CYS A 65 11.39 -7.61 -11.21
N PRO A 66 10.42 -8.28 -11.83
CA PRO A 66 9.98 -7.99 -13.20
C PRO A 66 9.51 -6.55 -13.42
N VAL A 67 8.98 -5.91 -12.39
CA VAL A 67 8.57 -4.50 -12.39
C VAL A 67 9.66 -3.54 -11.91
N GLY A 68 10.88 -4.06 -11.67
CA GLY A 68 12.07 -3.28 -11.35
C GLY A 68 12.25 -2.94 -9.87
N ILE A 69 13.40 -2.30 -9.59
CA ILE A 69 13.79 -1.90 -8.24
C ILE A 69 12.80 -0.88 -7.63
N GLY A 70 12.17 -0.05 -8.46
CA GLY A 70 11.23 0.98 -8.03
C GLY A 70 10.05 0.40 -7.25
N TYR A 71 9.57 -0.79 -7.64
CA TYR A 71 8.48 -1.46 -6.93
C TYR A 71 8.91 -1.92 -5.53
N ALA A 72 10.06 -2.58 -5.41
CA ALA A 72 10.58 -3.00 -4.11
C ALA A 72 10.91 -1.79 -3.22
N TRP A 73 11.46 -0.72 -3.82
CA TRP A 73 11.74 0.52 -3.11
C TRP A 73 10.47 1.20 -2.61
N ALA A 74 9.41 1.24 -3.43
CA ALA A 74 8.11 1.79 -3.01
C ALA A 74 7.56 1.07 -1.77
N GLN A 75 7.64 -0.25 -1.71
CA GLN A 75 7.24 -1.03 -0.52
C GLN A 75 8.10 -0.67 0.70
N SER A 76 9.41 -0.52 0.51
CA SER A 76 10.31 -0.11 1.59
C SER A 76 9.95 1.27 2.14
N VAL A 77 9.68 2.24 1.27
CA VAL A 77 9.25 3.59 1.66
C VAL A 77 7.93 3.54 2.42
N LYS A 78 6.95 2.82 1.91
CA LYS A 78 5.63 2.66 2.55
C LYS A 78 5.74 2.07 3.96
N LEU A 79 6.54 1.03 4.16
CA LEU A 79 6.74 0.39 5.46
C LEU A 79 7.64 1.20 6.42
N ASN A 80 8.36 2.20 5.90
CA ASN A 80 9.17 3.14 6.69
C ASN A 80 8.52 4.54 6.81
N TRP A 81 7.21 4.65 6.65
CA TRP A 81 6.48 5.91 6.69
C TRP A 81 6.76 6.76 7.94
N THR A 82 7.14 6.14 9.05
CA THR A 82 7.47 6.81 10.32
C THR A 82 8.65 7.81 10.21
N LYS A 83 9.43 7.73 9.12
CA LYS A 83 10.51 8.68 8.81
C LYS A 83 10.00 10.04 8.30
N TYR A 84 8.78 10.09 7.75
CA TYR A 84 8.29 11.25 7.00
C TYR A 84 7.23 12.04 7.75
N THR A 85 6.65 11.52 8.80
CA THR A 85 5.66 12.21 9.61
C THR A 85 5.75 11.77 11.07
N ASP A 86 5.29 12.62 11.98
CA ASP A 86 5.16 12.37 13.42
C ASP A 86 3.73 11.94 13.82
N ALA A 87 2.85 11.71 12.84
CA ALA A 87 1.49 11.27 13.10
C ALA A 87 1.43 9.94 13.87
N ASP A 88 0.41 9.78 14.73
CA ASP A 88 0.17 8.52 15.45
C ASP A 88 -0.34 7.43 14.51
N TYR A 89 -1.05 7.85 13.45
CA TYR A 89 -1.67 6.98 12.46
C TYR A 89 -1.50 7.56 11.05
N ILE A 90 -1.46 6.68 10.06
CA ILE A 90 -1.61 7.07 8.67
C ILE A 90 -2.69 6.25 7.97
N LEU A 91 -3.40 6.89 7.04
CA LEU A 91 -4.08 6.20 5.98
C LEU A 91 -3.15 6.13 4.77
N GLN A 92 -2.65 4.94 4.47
CA GLN A 92 -1.83 4.72 3.28
C GLN A 92 -2.72 4.40 2.09
N ILE A 93 -2.48 5.09 0.99
CA ILE A 93 -3.17 4.89 -0.29
C ILE A 93 -2.16 4.97 -1.44
N ASP A 94 -2.51 4.36 -2.56
CA ASP A 94 -1.73 4.48 -3.78
C ASP A 94 -2.15 5.72 -4.58
N SER A 95 -1.23 6.28 -5.38
CA SER A 95 -1.46 7.50 -6.17
C SER A 95 -2.57 7.37 -7.21
N ASP A 96 -2.87 6.14 -7.65
CA ASP A 96 -3.93 5.82 -8.60
C ASP A 96 -5.31 5.55 -7.95
N THR A 97 -5.39 5.79 -6.65
CA THR A 97 -6.62 5.66 -5.85
C THR A 97 -7.45 6.94 -5.91
N MET A 98 -8.76 6.81 -5.90
CA MET A 98 -9.70 7.93 -5.89
C MET A 98 -10.87 7.66 -4.94
N PHE A 99 -11.16 8.61 -4.05
CA PHE A 99 -12.37 8.57 -3.22
C PHE A 99 -13.58 8.94 -4.06
N THR A 100 -14.69 8.22 -3.87
CA THR A 100 -15.92 8.37 -4.67
C THR A 100 -17.10 8.94 -3.88
N ASN A 101 -17.00 8.95 -2.55
CA ASN A 101 -17.98 9.51 -1.63
C ASN A 101 -17.30 10.02 -0.36
N ASN A 102 -18.05 10.83 0.40
CA ASN A 102 -17.58 11.37 1.67
C ASN A 102 -17.19 10.27 2.65
N ILE A 103 -16.02 10.43 3.23
CA ILE A 103 -15.48 9.55 4.26
C ILE A 103 -14.74 10.38 5.32
N ASP A 104 -14.97 10.04 6.58
CA ASP A 104 -14.19 10.57 7.70
C ASP A 104 -13.20 9.52 8.20
N MET A 105 -12.03 9.93 8.67
CA MET A 105 -11.00 9.01 9.16
C MET A 105 -11.47 8.11 10.31
N SER A 106 -12.51 8.50 11.04
CA SER A 106 -13.14 7.64 12.05
C SER A 106 -13.76 6.36 11.47
N TYR A 107 -14.07 6.34 10.17
CA TYR A 107 -14.52 5.14 9.45
C TYR A 107 -13.56 3.95 9.61
N TYR A 108 -12.27 4.22 9.70
CA TYR A 108 -11.23 3.19 9.85
C TYR A 108 -11.02 2.76 11.31
N LYS A 109 -11.92 3.14 12.22
CA LYS A 109 -11.86 2.78 13.64
C LYS A 109 -13.17 2.14 14.11
N THR A 110 -13.05 1.27 15.11
CA THR A 110 -14.17 0.76 15.91
C THR A 110 -13.76 0.90 17.37
N GLY A 111 -14.30 1.93 18.06
CA GLY A 111 -13.81 2.29 19.38
C GLY A 111 -12.33 2.63 19.34
N ASP A 112 -11.53 1.96 20.17
CA ASP A 112 -10.07 2.16 20.24
C ASP A 112 -9.29 1.31 19.23
N LYS A 113 -9.96 0.41 18.48
CA LYS A 113 -9.31 -0.46 17.51
C LYS A 113 -9.30 0.14 16.11
N LEU A 114 -8.22 -0.13 15.38
CA LEU A 114 -8.08 0.18 13.96
C LEU A 114 -8.65 -0.97 13.14
N LYS A 115 -9.38 -0.66 12.06
CA LYS A 115 -9.85 -1.66 11.11
C LYS A 115 -8.74 -2.04 10.16
N TRP A 116 -8.53 -3.33 9.98
CA TRP A 116 -7.67 -3.87 8.97
C TRP A 116 -8.46 -4.83 8.08
N PHE A 117 -8.56 -4.54 6.80
CA PHE A 117 -9.38 -5.30 5.88
C PHE A 117 -8.64 -6.55 5.38
N TYR A 118 -9.39 -7.64 5.25
CA TYR A 118 -8.89 -8.89 4.71
C TYR A 118 -9.97 -9.61 3.89
N ARG A 119 -9.55 -10.61 3.13
CA ARG A 119 -10.40 -11.66 2.54
C ARG A 119 -9.71 -13.01 2.70
N GLU A 120 -10.43 -14.09 2.50
CA GLU A 120 -9.82 -15.42 2.51
C GLU A 120 -8.94 -15.61 1.25
N TRP A 121 -7.87 -16.40 1.35
CA TRP A 121 -7.04 -16.70 0.19
C TRP A 121 -7.81 -17.34 -0.97
N SER A 122 -8.86 -18.15 -0.67
CA SER A 122 -9.75 -18.73 -1.67
C SER A 122 -10.55 -17.71 -2.49
N GLU A 123 -10.67 -16.48 -2.00
CA GLU A 123 -11.36 -15.36 -2.64
C GLU A 123 -10.40 -14.41 -3.35
N SER A 124 -9.09 -14.64 -3.19
CA SER A 124 -8.05 -13.69 -3.60
C SER A 124 -7.82 -13.65 -5.12
N GLY A 125 -8.27 -14.66 -5.88
CA GLY A 125 -7.98 -14.74 -7.30
C GLY A 125 -6.46 -14.70 -7.57
N GLU A 126 -5.99 -13.72 -8.35
CA GLU A 126 -4.56 -13.56 -8.66
C GLU A 126 -3.71 -13.21 -7.44
N GLY A 127 -4.30 -12.69 -6.37
CA GLY A 127 -3.58 -12.35 -5.13
C GLY A 127 -2.93 -13.55 -4.45
N ILE A 128 -3.34 -14.79 -4.76
CA ILE A 128 -2.74 -16.02 -4.23
C ILE A 128 -1.23 -16.13 -4.49
N ILE A 129 -0.70 -15.46 -5.52
CA ILE A 129 0.74 -15.41 -5.83
C ILE A 129 1.57 -14.80 -4.69
N HIS A 130 0.96 -13.97 -3.85
CA HIS A 130 1.62 -13.35 -2.71
C HIS A 130 1.66 -14.24 -1.47
N ARG A 131 0.92 -15.37 -1.45
CA ARG A 131 0.85 -16.24 -0.28
C ARG A 131 2.20 -16.83 0.09
N VAL A 132 2.87 -17.48 -0.85
CA VAL A 132 4.19 -18.11 -0.59
C VAL A 132 5.24 -17.10 -0.12
N PRO A 133 5.41 -15.92 -0.76
CA PRO A 133 6.29 -14.87 -0.24
C PRO A 133 5.92 -14.41 1.17
N THR A 134 4.62 -14.32 1.46
CA THR A 134 4.13 -13.91 2.78
C THR A 134 4.46 -14.95 3.84
N ASP A 135 4.20 -16.24 3.56
CA ASP A 135 4.54 -17.35 4.45
C ASP A 135 6.04 -17.39 4.75
N PHE A 136 6.87 -17.16 3.73
CA PHE A 136 8.32 -17.06 3.89
C PHE A 136 8.71 -15.88 4.79
N PHE A 137 8.13 -14.69 4.56
CA PHE A 137 8.41 -13.51 5.36
C PHE A 137 8.06 -13.70 6.83
N ILE A 138 6.83 -14.12 7.10
CA ILE A 138 6.33 -14.25 8.48
C ILE A 138 6.81 -15.54 9.18
N LYS A 139 7.46 -16.45 8.43
CA LYS A 139 7.92 -17.77 8.90
C LYS A 139 6.79 -18.64 9.46
N ARG A 140 5.60 -18.49 8.89
CA ARG A 140 4.37 -19.21 9.24
C ARG A 140 3.46 -19.30 8.02
N GLU A 141 2.52 -20.22 8.06
CA GLU A 141 1.45 -20.26 7.07
C GLU A 141 0.48 -19.09 7.30
N SER A 142 0.35 -18.22 6.29
CA SER A 142 -0.60 -17.12 6.30
C SER A 142 -2.02 -17.63 6.08
N THR A 143 -2.97 -17.06 6.81
CA THR A 143 -4.37 -17.51 6.78
C THR A 143 -5.22 -16.64 5.86
N ARG A 144 -4.80 -15.38 5.61
CA ARG A 144 -5.61 -14.36 4.94
C ARG A 144 -4.83 -13.54 3.93
N ASP A 145 -5.56 -13.08 2.91
CA ASP A 145 -5.12 -12.05 1.99
C ASP A 145 -5.43 -10.66 2.60
N HIS A 146 -4.42 -9.88 2.87
CA HIS A 146 -4.51 -8.55 3.46
C HIS A 146 -4.45 -7.41 2.43
N MET A 147 -4.73 -7.69 1.15
CA MET A 147 -4.76 -6.69 0.08
C MET A 147 -6.14 -6.60 -0.63
N PRO A 148 -7.27 -6.67 0.09
CA PRO A 148 -8.58 -6.61 -0.56
C PRO A 148 -9.08 -5.19 -0.84
N SER A 149 -8.39 -4.17 -0.30
CA SER A 149 -8.77 -2.76 -0.38
C SER A 149 -7.55 -1.93 -0.77
N PRO A 150 -7.70 -0.83 -1.51
CA PRO A 150 -6.59 0.09 -1.82
C PRO A 150 -6.30 1.10 -0.69
N THR A 151 -6.76 0.84 0.52
CA THR A 151 -6.52 1.68 1.69
C THR A 151 -6.16 0.86 2.90
N TRP A 152 -5.11 1.28 3.60
CA TRP A 152 -4.60 0.60 4.79
C TRP A 152 -4.33 1.61 5.88
N PHE A 153 -4.80 1.31 7.09
CA PHE A 153 -4.66 2.20 8.23
C PHE A 153 -3.57 1.67 9.17
N PHE A 154 -2.46 2.40 9.24
CA PHE A 154 -1.28 2.02 10.03
C PHE A 154 -1.21 2.80 11.33
N SER A 155 -0.79 2.14 12.41
CA SER A 155 -0.43 2.73 13.69
C SER A 155 1.09 2.89 13.78
N ARG A 156 1.58 4.02 14.28
CA ARG A 156 3.00 4.23 14.56
C ARG A 156 3.55 3.18 15.52
N LYS A 157 2.85 2.97 16.63
CA LYS A 157 3.25 2.00 17.65
C LYS A 157 3.46 0.60 17.05
N THR A 158 2.48 0.09 16.29
CA THR A 158 2.60 -1.24 15.67
C THR A 158 3.61 -1.24 14.53
N THR A 159 3.75 -0.14 13.78
CA THR A 159 4.76 -0.03 12.72
C THR A 159 6.18 -0.09 13.29
N GLU A 160 6.46 0.57 14.39
CA GLU A 160 7.76 0.51 15.06
C GLU A 160 8.07 -0.91 15.60
N LEU A 161 7.07 -1.60 16.15
CA LEU A 161 7.20 -3.01 16.53
C LEU A 161 7.47 -3.92 15.33
N PHE A 162 6.76 -3.69 14.22
CA PHE A 162 6.98 -4.39 12.95
C PHE A 162 8.40 -4.16 12.42
N GLN A 163 8.86 -2.90 12.39
CA GLN A 163 10.21 -2.55 11.93
C GLN A 163 11.29 -3.22 12.80
N ASN A 164 11.11 -3.24 14.12
CA ASN A 164 12.01 -3.93 15.04
C ASN A 164 12.04 -5.43 14.77
N TRP A 165 10.87 -6.06 14.60
CA TRP A 165 10.78 -7.47 14.28
C TRP A 165 11.46 -7.80 12.93
N VAL A 166 11.28 -6.95 11.91
CA VAL A 166 11.95 -7.12 10.60
C VAL A 166 13.47 -6.94 10.75
N ASN A 167 13.92 -5.99 11.56
CA ASN A 167 15.35 -5.81 11.83
C ASN A 167 15.98 -7.05 12.48
N GLU A 168 15.32 -7.62 13.48
CA GLU A 168 15.79 -8.81 14.19
C GLU A 168 15.80 -10.08 13.32
N ASN A 169 14.79 -10.25 12.47
CA ASN A 169 14.61 -11.47 11.69
C ASN A 169 15.26 -11.42 10.31
N TRP A 170 15.42 -10.22 9.72
CA TRP A 170 15.78 -10.02 8.33
C TRP A 170 16.86 -8.94 8.11
N GLY A 171 17.33 -8.27 9.16
CA GLY A 171 18.32 -7.20 9.05
C GLY A 171 17.76 -5.89 8.46
N GLY A 172 16.44 -5.72 8.46
CA GLY A 172 15.74 -4.52 8.01
C GLY A 172 14.86 -4.75 6.77
N ILE A 173 13.92 -3.82 6.56
CA ILE A 173 12.92 -3.92 5.49
C ILE A 173 13.59 -3.97 4.12
N TRP A 174 14.51 -3.05 3.84
CA TRP A 174 15.21 -3.04 2.56
C TRP A 174 16.08 -4.29 2.35
N ASN A 175 16.76 -4.75 3.40
CA ASN A 175 17.54 -5.98 3.33
C ASN A 175 16.64 -7.19 3.03
N TYR A 176 15.47 -7.28 3.67
CA TYR A 176 14.51 -8.33 3.33
C TYR A 176 14.11 -8.26 1.85
N LEU A 177 13.64 -7.11 1.38
CA LEU A 177 13.13 -6.95 0.01
C LEU A 177 14.21 -7.15 -1.04
N ASN A 178 15.42 -6.64 -0.82
CA ASN A 178 16.51 -6.69 -1.80
C ASN A 178 17.32 -7.98 -1.76
N VAL A 179 17.50 -8.60 -0.61
CA VAL A 179 18.35 -9.78 -0.44
C VAL A 179 17.52 -11.06 -0.27
N HIS A 180 16.68 -11.09 0.76
CA HIS A 180 15.97 -12.32 1.12
C HIS A 180 14.80 -12.63 0.18
N ALA A 181 13.99 -11.63 -0.15
CA ALA A 181 12.88 -11.79 -1.08
C ALA A 181 13.35 -11.97 -2.54
N ARG A 182 14.62 -11.64 -2.84
CA ARG A 182 15.19 -11.74 -4.19
C ARG A 182 15.04 -13.14 -4.79
N GLN A 183 15.21 -14.17 -3.99
CA GLN A 183 15.06 -15.56 -4.43
C GLN A 183 13.63 -15.88 -4.85
N LEU A 184 12.65 -15.30 -4.17
CA LEU A 184 11.22 -15.50 -4.45
C LEU A 184 10.81 -14.90 -5.82
N TRP A 185 11.47 -13.81 -6.25
CA TRP A 185 11.23 -13.19 -7.56
C TRP A 185 11.72 -14.05 -8.73
N THR A 186 12.67 -14.94 -8.48
CA THR A 186 13.28 -15.82 -9.49
C THR A 186 12.74 -17.25 -9.46
N MET A 187 11.97 -17.61 -8.43
CA MET A 187 11.37 -18.94 -8.33
C MET A 187 10.25 -19.10 -9.36
N ASP A 188 10.33 -20.16 -10.16
CA ASP A 188 9.17 -20.65 -10.91
C ASP A 188 8.19 -21.26 -9.90
N LEU A 189 7.30 -20.42 -9.39
CA LEU A 189 6.20 -20.91 -8.57
C LEU A 189 5.23 -21.61 -9.51
N ASN A 190 5.37 -22.94 -9.64
CA ASN A 190 4.42 -23.79 -10.36
C ASN A 190 3.10 -23.82 -9.60
N PHE A 191 2.26 -22.84 -9.87
CA PHE A 191 0.86 -22.91 -9.49
C PHE A 191 0.11 -23.74 -10.57
N GLU A 192 -0.59 -24.77 -10.16
CA GLU A 192 -1.38 -25.66 -11.05
C GLU A 192 -2.54 -24.95 -11.78
N SER A 193 -2.77 -23.66 -11.55
CA SER A 193 -3.80 -22.90 -12.24
C SER A 193 -3.28 -22.37 -13.59
N ALA A 194 -3.92 -22.76 -14.67
CA ALA A 194 -3.56 -22.45 -16.06
C ALA A 194 -3.46 -20.94 -16.39
N HIS A 195 -3.93 -20.08 -15.52
CA HIS A 195 -3.85 -18.61 -15.68
C HIS A 195 -2.58 -17.99 -15.07
N MET A 196 -1.82 -18.73 -14.26
CA MET A 196 -0.68 -18.18 -13.49
C MET A 196 0.69 -18.60 -14.03
N SER A 197 0.73 -19.38 -15.10
CA SER A 197 1.99 -19.87 -15.70
C SER A 197 2.90 -18.79 -16.30
N THR A 198 2.41 -17.55 -16.40
CA THR A 198 3.17 -16.42 -16.96
C THR A 198 3.64 -15.41 -15.92
N HIS A 199 3.23 -15.54 -14.65
CA HIS A 199 3.58 -14.60 -13.59
C HIS A 199 4.77 -15.13 -12.79
N LYS A 200 5.97 -14.93 -13.31
CA LYS A 200 7.20 -15.16 -12.55
C LYS A 200 7.19 -14.23 -11.33
N GLY A 201 7.15 -14.83 -10.16
CA GLY A 201 7.58 -14.27 -8.91
C GLY A 201 7.13 -12.83 -8.60
N TRP A 202 5.85 -12.57 -8.44
CA TRP A 202 5.44 -11.38 -7.70
C TRP A 202 5.87 -11.60 -6.25
N GLY A 203 6.82 -10.80 -5.80
CA GLY A 203 7.41 -10.98 -4.48
C GLY A 203 6.50 -10.56 -3.35
N SER A 204 7.11 -10.33 -2.22
CA SER A 204 6.40 -9.83 -1.03
C SER A 204 5.66 -8.54 -1.33
N CYS A 205 4.45 -8.45 -0.79
CA CYS A 205 3.64 -7.23 -0.80
C CYS A 205 3.62 -6.65 0.61
N GLU A 206 3.84 -5.35 0.74
CA GLU A 206 3.91 -4.64 2.02
C GLU A 206 2.65 -4.84 2.87
N TYR A 207 1.49 -4.91 2.25
CA TYR A 207 0.23 -5.08 2.95
C TYR A 207 0.05 -6.48 3.53
N HIS A 208 0.50 -7.50 2.81
CA HIS A 208 0.52 -8.86 3.33
C HIS A 208 1.55 -9.02 4.43
N MET A 209 2.74 -8.42 4.28
CA MET A 209 3.78 -8.47 5.29
C MET A 209 3.29 -7.87 6.61
N TYR A 210 2.74 -6.65 6.55
CA TYR A 210 2.25 -5.95 7.73
C TYR A 210 0.96 -6.58 8.27
N GLY A 211 0.01 -6.94 7.40
CA GLY A 211 -1.26 -7.54 7.79
C GLY A 211 -1.09 -8.85 8.54
N ASN A 212 -0.21 -9.73 8.06
CA ASN A 212 0.09 -10.96 8.79
C ASN A 212 0.86 -10.72 10.08
N PHE A 213 1.73 -9.70 10.12
CA PHE A 213 2.40 -9.33 11.37
C PHE A 213 1.39 -8.90 12.45
N ILE A 214 0.44 -8.02 12.11
CA ILE A 214 -0.58 -7.60 13.08
C ILE A 214 -1.49 -8.75 13.50
N GLU A 215 -1.86 -9.63 12.56
CA GLU A 215 -2.72 -10.78 12.86
C GLU A 215 -2.05 -11.74 13.86
N PHE A 216 -0.77 -12.04 13.68
CA PHE A 216 -0.08 -13.04 14.49
C PHE A 216 0.51 -12.50 15.80
N PHE A 217 0.85 -11.21 15.85
CA PHE A 217 1.60 -10.66 16.97
C PHE A 217 0.89 -9.54 17.74
N HIS A 218 -0.01 -8.79 17.08
CA HIS A 218 -0.65 -7.60 17.68
C HIS A 218 -2.16 -7.53 17.41
N PRO A 219 -2.94 -8.60 17.63
CA PRO A 219 -4.37 -8.64 17.31
C PRO A 219 -5.21 -7.68 18.16
N GLU A 220 -4.72 -7.27 19.34
CA GLU A 220 -5.46 -6.41 20.26
C GLU A 220 -5.61 -4.97 19.77
N GLU A 221 -4.70 -4.45 18.95
CA GLU A 221 -4.76 -3.08 18.41
C GLU A 221 -5.65 -2.97 17.19
N TYR A 222 -5.88 -4.09 16.50
CA TYR A 222 -6.63 -4.12 15.26
C TYR A 222 -7.89 -4.97 15.37
N GLU A 223 -8.92 -4.52 14.68
CA GLU A 223 -10.09 -5.33 14.32
C GLU A 223 -9.91 -5.81 12.89
N LEU A 224 -9.78 -7.12 12.72
CA LEU A 224 -9.72 -7.73 11.39
C LEU A 224 -11.13 -7.81 10.82
N VAL A 225 -11.37 -7.14 9.71
CA VAL A 225 -12.69 -6.99 9.10
C VAL A 225 -12.68 -7.60 7.72
N HIS A 226 -13.57 -8.56 7.48
CA HIS A 226 -13.75 -9.12 6.15
C HIS A 226 -14.30 -8.07 5.18
N ILE A 227 -13.69 -7.93 4.00
CA ILE A 227 -14.03 -6.84 3.06
C ILE A 227 -15.50 -6.85 2.62
N SER A 228 -16.16 -8.01 2.59
CA SER A 228 -17.60 -8.09 2.26
C SER A 228 -18.52 -7.38 3.25
N GLN A 229 -18.03 -7.06 4.45
CA GLN A 229 -18.78 -6.35 5.47
C GLN A 229 -18.68 -4.82 5.32
N TYR A 230 -17.84 -4.34 4.40
CA TYR A 230 -17.57 -2.91 4.24
C TYR A 230 -17.50 -2.50 2.77
N ALA A 231 -18.22 -1.42 2.47
CA ALA A 231 -18.10 -0.74 1.19
C ALA A 231 -17.18 0.48 1.37
N VAL A 232 -15.89 0.31 1.12
CA VAL A 232 -14.99 1.48 1.11
C VAL A 232 -15.31 2.31 -0.14
N PRO A 233 -15.64 3.61 -0.01
CA PRO A 233 -16.04 4.44 -1.13
C PRO A 233 -14.81 4.89 -1.95
N ILE A 234 -14.13 3.94 -2.56
CA ILE A 234 -12.87 4.13 -3.25
C ILE A 234 -12.88 3.36 -4.56
N ARG A 235 -12.27 3.96 -5.57
CA ARG A 235 -11.93 3.32 -6.83
C ARG A 235 -10.43 3.39 -7.04
N GLN A 236 -9.81 2.27 -7.31
CA GLN A 236 -8.43 2.19 -7.78
C GLN A 236 -8.43 1.79 -9.25
N SER A 237 -7.60 2.43 -10.04
CA SER A 237 -7.36 2.09 -11.44
C SER A 237 -5.86 1.92 -11.61
N TRP A 238 -5.44 0.72 -11.98
CA TRP A 238 -4.03 0.37 -12.08
C TRP A 238 -3.30 1.31 -13.06
N SER A 239 -2.41 2.15 -12.53
CA SER A 239 -1.68 3.17 -13.30
C SER A 239 -0.80 2.58 -14.41
N TRP A 240 -0.26 1.39 -14.20
CA TRP A 240 0.56 0.67 -15.19
C TRP A 240 -0.22 0.24 -16.44
N GLY A 241 -1.56 0.27 -16.43
CA GLY A 241 -2.43 0.10 -17.60
C GLY A 241 -2.61 1.37 -18.44
N GLY A 242 -2.04 2.50 -18.01
CA GLY A 242 -2.22 3.82 -18.60
C GLY A 242 -3.60 4.44 -18.31
N LEU A 243 -3.69 5.74 -18.49
CA LEU A 243 -4.92 6.49 -18.26
C LEU A 243 -5.81 6.39 -19.51
N LYS A 244 -6.92 5.64 -19.43
CA LYS A 244 -7.88 5.47 -20.53
C LYS A 244 -8.89 6.61 -20.54
N GLU A 245 -9.44 6.94 -21.71
CA GLU A 245 -10.39 8.04 -21.89
C GLU A 245 -11.65 7.90 -21.01
N ASP A 246 -12.18 6.69 -20.88
CA ASP A 246 -13.33 6.40 -20.03
C ASP A 246 -13.03 6.63 -18.54
N GLU A 247 -11.81 6.31 -18.09
CA GLU A 247 -11.37 6.56 -16.74
C GLU A 247 -11.18 8.06 -16.47
N ILE A 248 -10.59 8.81 -17.40
CA ILE A 248 -10.47 10.27 -17.33
C ILE A 248 -11.87 10.89 -17.18
N LYS A 249 -12.76 10.54 -18.08
CA LYS A 249 -14.13 11.05 -18.07
C LYS A 249 -14.86 10.77 -16.75
N PHE A 250 -14.74 9.54 -16.24
CA PHE A 250 -15.32 9.17 -14.94
C PHE A 250 -14.78 10.08 -13.81
N ARG A 251 -13.46 10.29 -13.77
CA ARG A 251 -12.81 11.10 -12.72
C ARG A 251 -13.23 12.56 -12.80
N GLU A 252 -13.27 13.13 -14.00
CA GLU A 252 -13.73 14.51 -14.22
C GLU A 252 -15.21 14.70 -13.86
N GLU A 253 -16.09 13.77 -14.27
CA GLU A 253 -17.50 13.82 -13.92
C GLU A 253 -17.74 13.70 -12.41
N LEU A 254 -16.97 12.88 -11.71
CA LEU A 254 -17.07 12.73 -10.28
C LEU A 254 -16.62 14.00 -9.54
N LEU A 255 -15.55 14.63 -10.01
CA LEU A 255 -15.00 15.83 -9.39
C LEU A 255 -15.79 17.09 -9.71
N SER A 256 -16.55 17.13 -10.82
CA SER A 256 -17.38 18.28 -11.23
C SER A 256 -18.70 18.40 -10.46
N LYS A 257 -19.18 17.33 -9.87
CA LYS A 257 -20.41 17.29 -9.03
C LYS A 257 -20.15 17.81 -7.63
#